data_694debdb03387b0c0166855d153c467e
#
_entry.id   694debdb03387b0c0166855d153c467e
#
_cell.length_a   1.000
_cell.length_b   1.000
_cell.length_c   1.000
_cell.angle_alpha   90.00
_cell.angle_beta   90.00
_cell.angle_gamma   90.00
#
_symmetry.space_group_name_H-M   'P 1'
#
loop_
_entity.id
_entity.type
_entity.pdbx_description
1 polymer ?
#
loop_
_entity_poly.entity_id
_entity_poly.type
_entity_poly.pdbx_seq_one_letter_code
_entity_poly.pdbx_strand_id
1 'polypeptide(L)'
;MDSSVGCSHLQRYKASTGLEAYRTVHAWFATPVTSVARAKKASSCICHTCHRSGTRLHSCLSCITFACWGQHMKEHAKSVGHKLWVDLEYGNVYCAGCQDYVYDNELLAISEQHQLQAHKELGLGTKFIPWTPSQKEIEILEENTRRLGFSKNSTTGLRGLINLGNTCFMSCIVQVLIHTPLLRDYFLSDRHICQAASENQCIVCEISKLFQEFFSGVGIPFSPHKLLYMIWTHAHHLAGYEQQDAHEFFIATLDLLHRHLIYKTSIQPSSCSCIVDTIFTGKLQSDVVCQVCQGVSTTIDPFWDISLDLPAIAEAASLSLEDCLKRFTQPEHLGSMSKIRCSHCDRHQESTKQLTMQKLPVVASFHLKRFEHSSRLHKKITTRVNFPEIIDMTPFISGTRNIPETDKDLFLTEPDNKYVLFAVINHIGTLDAGHYTSYIRYGLFMQFR
;
A
#
# COMPACT_ATOMS: atom_id res chain seq x y z
N MET A 1 19.83 -41.28 -9.54
CA MET A 1 19.63 -39.97 -8.91
C MET A 1 18.18 -39.90 -8.47
N ASP A 2 17.96 -39.97 -7.18
CA ASP A 2 16.63 -40.09 -6.59
C ASP A 2 15.78 -38.84 -6.82
N SER A 3 14.73 -39.00 -7.61
CA SER A 3 13.76 -37.94 -7.99
C SER A 3 12.65 -37.74 -6.95
N SER A 4 12.97 -37.81 -5.67
CA SER A 4 11.96 -37.69 -4.59
C SER A 4 11.96 -36.33 -3.89
N VAL A 5 12.17 -35.23 -4.61
CA VAL A 5 12.13 -33.86 -4.05
C VAL A 5 10.80 -33.20 -4.42
N GLY A 6 9.69 -33.73 -3.93
CA GLY A 6 8.36 -33.17 -4.13
C GLY A 6 7.51 -33.31 -2.85
N CYS A 7 6.36 -32.62 -2.83
CA CYS A 7 5.43 -32.73 -1.72
C CYS A 7 4.83 -34.17 -1.62
N SER A 8 5.22 -34.91 -0.57
CA SER A 8 4.70 -36.28 -0.32
C SER A 8 3.19 -36.34 -0.13
N HIS A 9 2.55 -35.22 0.28
CA HIS A 9 1.10 -35.13 0.41
C HIS A 9 0.41 -35.05 -0.97
N LEU A 10 1.01 -34.33 -1.92
CA LEU A 10 0.51 -34.24 -3.28
C LEU A 10 0.67 -35.60 -4.00
N GLN A 11 1.82 -36.28 -3.83
CA GLN A 11 2.05 -37.58 -4.45
C GLN A 11 1.03 -38.62 -3.96
N ARG A 12 0.76 -38.66 -2.66
CA ARG A 12 -0.30 -39.53 -2.11
C ARG A 12 -1.69 -39.19 -2.64
N TYR A 13 -1.99 -37.90 -2.73
CA TYR A 13 -3.28 -37.43 -3.26
C TYR A 13 -3.45 -37.84 -4.74
N LYS A 14 -2.44 -37.64 -5.57
CA LYS A 14 -2.44 -38.07 -6.97
C LYS A 14 -2.70 -39.57 -7.11
N ALA A 15 -2.02 -40.39 -6.29
CA ALA A 15 -2.15 -41.84 -6.33
C ALA A 15 -3.53 -42.33 -5.89
N SER A 16 -4.18 -41.64 -4.94
CA SER A 16 -5.48 -42.06 -4.39
C SER A 16 -6.69 -41.46 -5.10
N THR A 17 -6.61 -40.21 -5.55
CA THR A 17 -7.77 -39.42 -6.00
C THR A 17 -7.61 -38.90 -7.43
N GLY A 18 -6.39 -38.87 -7.96
CA GLY A 18 -6.09 -38.27 -9.26
C GLY A 18 -6.12 -36.74 -9.24
N LEU A 19 -6.21 -36.13 -10.42
CA LEU A 19 -6.16 -34.67 -10.60
C LEU A 19 -7.47 -34.05 -11.09
N GLU A 20 -8.56 -34.79 -11.12
CA GLU A 20 -9.85 -34.33 -11.65
C GLU A 20 -10.39 -33.11 -10.89
N ALA A 21 -10.29 -33.10 -9.57
CA ALA A 21 -10.71 -31.96 -8.75
C ALA A 21 -9.87 -30.70 -9.07
N TYR A 22 -8.56 -30.84 -9.26
CA TYR A 22 -7.70 -29.73 -9.66
C TYR A 22 -8.10 -29.19 -11.05
N ARG A 23 -8.27 -30.07 -12.05
CA ARG A 23 -8.71 -29.66 -13.40
C ARG A 23 -10.01 -28.89 -13.36
N THR A 24 -10.98 -29.41 -12.61
CA THR A 24 -12.31 -28.80 -12.48
C THR A 24 -12.20 -27.41 -11.81
N VAL A 25 -11.53 -27.33 -10.65
CA VAL A 25 -11.38 -26.07 -9.93
C VAL A 25 -10.62 -25.06 -10.77
N HIS A 26 -9.54 -25.47 -11.44
CA HIS A 26 -8.75 -24.57 -12.27
C HIS A 26 -9.56 -24.04 -13.46
N ALA A 27 -10.27 -24.90 -14.20
CA ALA A 27 -11.04 -24.49 -15.37
C ALA A 27 -12.25 -23.61 -15.03
N TRP A 28 -12.88 -23.82 -13.88
CA TRP A 28 -14.10 -23.11 -13.50
C TRP A 28 -13.82 -21.84 -12.67
N PHE A 29 -12.76 -21.82 -11.88
CA PHE A 29 -12.54 -20.78 -10.89
C PHE A 29 -11.20 -20.05 -11.05
N ALA A 30 -10.10 -20.71 -11.38
CA ALA A 30 -8.84 -20.01 -11.64
C ALA A 30 -8.84 -19.36 -13.03
N THR A 31 -9.16 -20.13 -14.09
CA THR A 31 -9.15 -19.66 -15.48
C THR A 31 -10.54 -19.83 -16.14
N PRO A 32 -11.59 -19.11 -15.70
CA PRO A 32 -12.94 -19.27 -16.22
C PRO A 32 -13.09 -18.62 -17.59
N VAL A 33 -13.08 -19.41 -18.65
CA VAL A 33 -13.14 -18.95 -20.03
C VAL A 33 -14.56 -18.75 -20.51
N THR A 34 -15.46 -19.71 -20.24
CA THR A 34 -16.83 -19.67 -20.71
C THR A 34 -17.69 -18.68 -19.92
N SER A 35 -18.74 -18.13 -20.53
CA SER A 35 -19.72 -17.28 -19.84
C SER A 35 -20.36 -17.98 -18.63
N VAL A 36 -20.59 -19.28 -18.76
CA VAL A 36 -21.15 -20.12 -17.68
C VAL A 36 -20.16 -20.23 -16.52
N ALA A 37 -18.88 -20.48 -16.78
CA ALA A 37 -17.85 -20.55 -15.76
C ALA A 37 -17.66 -19.20 -15.05
N ARG A 38 -17.67 -18.09 -15.80
CA ARG A 38 -17.61 -16.73 -15.20
C ARG A 38 -18.81 -16.43 -14.31
N ALA A 39 -20.02 -16.76 -14.76
CA ALA A 39 -21.23 -16.61 -13.95
C ALA A 39 -21.17 -17.47 -12.69
N LYS A 40 -20.69 -18.71 -12.79
CA LYS A 40 -20.50 -19.61 -11.66
C LYS A 40 -19.45 -19.07 -10.68
N LYS A 41 -18.31 -18.58 -11.17
CA LYS A 41 -17.28 -17.93 -10.32
C LYS A 41 -17.88 -16.74 -9.58
N ALA A 42 -18.57 -15.85 -10.27
CA ALA A 42 -19.18 -14.67 -9.66
C ALA A 42 -20.21 -15.00 -8.56
N SER A 43 -20.98 -16.08 -8.72
CA SER A 43 -22.01 -16.47 -7.75
C SER A 43 -21.53 -17.37 -6.61
N SER A 44 -20.38 -18.05 -6.75
CA SER A 44 -19.94 -19.12 -5.83
C SER A 44 -18.63 -18.83 -5.13
N CYS A 45 -17.83 -17.85 -5.58
CA CYS A 45 -16.54 -17.54 -4.95
C CYS A 45 -16.71 -16.74 -3.67
N ILE A 46 -17.28 -17.38 -2.65
CA ILE A 46 -17.40 -16.88 -1.30
C ILE A 46 -16.78 -17.88 -0.32
N CYS A 47 -16.21 -17.38 0.77
CA CYS A 47 -15.75 -18.27 1.86
C CYS A 47 -16.94 -18.96 2.51
N HIS A 48 -16.91 -20.28 2.61
CA HIS A 48 -18.00 -21.06 3.20
C HIS A 48 -18.14 -20.88 4.73
N THR A 49 -17.10 -20.33 5.39
CA THR A 49 -17.13 -20.08 6.84
C THR A 49 -17.63 -18.67 7.18
N CYS A 50 -17.13 -17.62 6.50
CA CYS A 50 -17.48 -16.23 6.84
C CYS A 50 -18.37 -15.55 5.79
N HIS A 51 -18.74 -16.25 4.72
CA HIS A 51 -19.58 -15.78 3.61
C HIS A 51 -19.09 -14.51 2.90
N ARG A 52 -17.82 -14.15 3.07
CA ARG A 52 -17.21 -13.00 2.39
C ARG A 52 -16.63 -13.41 1.04
N SER A 53 -16.88 -12.61 0.03
CA SER A 53 -16.11 -12.60 -1.21
C SER A 53 -14.87 -11.76 -0.95
N GLY A 54 -13.69 -12.32 -1.00
CA GLY A 54 -12.46 -11.60 -0.71
C GLY A 54 -11.32 -12.03 -1.62
N THR A 55 -10.28 -11.23 -1.58
CA THR A 55 -8.99 -11.57 -2.17
C THR A 55 -8.41 -12.82 -1.50
N ARG A 56 -7.77 -13.70 -2.26
CA ARG A 56 -7.08 -14.90 -1.77
C ARG A 56 -8.01 -15.97 -1.19
N LEU A 57 -9.06 -16.30 -1.94
CA LEU A 57 -9.83 -17.52 -1.67
C LEU A 57 -9.09 -18.75 -2.21
N HIS A 58 -9.14 -19.82 -1.45
CA HIS A 58 -8.59 -21.12 -1.81
C HIS A 58 -9.69 -22.17 -1.79
N SER A 59 -9.64 -23.12 -2.71
CA SER A 59 -10.50 -24.30 -2.74
C SER A 59 -9.76 -25.52 -2.20
N CYS A 60 -10.37 -26.23 -1.29
CA CYS A 60 -9.88 -27.53 -0.85
C CYS A 60 -10.01 -28.55 -2.01
N LEU A 61 -8.93 -29.24 -2.37
CA LEU A 61 -8.96 -30.26 -3.44
C LEU A 61 -9.75 -31.51 -3.09
N SER A 62 -9.91 -31.81 -1.79
CA SER A 62 -10.58 -33.03 -1.34
C SER A 62 -12.11 -32.89 -1.26
N CYS A 63 -12.65 -31.70 -0.99
CA CYS A 63 -14.09 -31.48 -0.79
C CYS A 63 -14.65 -30.22 -1.45
N ILE A 64 -13.84 -29.50 -2.22
CA ILE A 64 -14.22 -28.29 -2.96
C ILE A 64 -14.82 -27.18 -2.05
N THR A 65 -14.44 -27.14 -0.80
CA THR A 65 -14.82 -26.08 0.13
C THR A 65 -13.96 -24.85 -0.11
N PHE A 66 -14.57 -23.68 -0.24
CA PHE A 66 -13.86 -22.40 -0.39
C PHE A 66 -13.61 -21.76 0.97
N ALA A 67 -12.38 -21.35 1.22
CA ALA A 67 -11.96 -20.73 2.47
C ALA A 67 -11.02 -19.55 2.22
N CYS A 68 -11.10 -18.54 3.09
CA CYS A 68 -10.13 -17.43 3.10
C CYS A 68 -8.74 -17.96 3.45
N TRP A 69 -7.74 -17.39 2.81
CA TRP A 69 -6.34 -17.62 3.15
C TRP A 69 -6.08 -17.37 4.64
N GLY A 70 -5.32 -18.24 5.26
CA GLY A 70 -4.92 -18.10 6.65
C GLY A 70 -5.87 -18.80 7.62
N GLN A 71 -6.80 -18.10 8.24
CA GLN A 71 -7.58 -18.63 9.36
C GLN A 71 -8.52 -19.78 8.94
N HIS A 72 -9.50 -19.52 8.07
CA HIS A 72 -10.55 -20.50 7.73
C HIS A 72 -10.01 -21.72 6.98
N MET A 73 -8.98 -21.49 6.13
CA MET A 73 -8.28 -22.60 5.48
C MET A 73 -7.54 -23.47 6.49
N LYS A 74 -6.86 -22.87 7.50
CA LYS A 74 -6.15 -23.59 8.56
C LYS A 74 -7.10 -24.34 9.46
N GLU A 75 -8.24 -23.74 9.82
CA GLU A 75 -9.29 -24.37 10.63
C GLU A 75 -9.85 -25.59 9.92
N HIS A 76 -10.21 -25.49 8.65
CA HIS A 76 -10.68 -26.61 7.85
C HIS A 76 -9.59 -27.70 7.72
N ALA A 77 -8.36 -27.33 7.41
CA ALA A 77 -7.26 -28.27 7.30
C ALA A 77 -7.01 -29.07 8.59
N LYS A 78 -7.21 -28.43 9.76
CA LYS A 78 -7.08 -29.07 11.07
C LYS A 78 -8.29 -29.94 11.41
N SER A 79 -9.51 -29.48 11.14
CA SER A 79 -10.75 -30.17 11.52
C SER A 79 -11.01 -31.44 10.70
N VAL A 80 -10.69 -31.39 9.39
CA VAL A 80 -11.03 -32.48 8.44
C VAL A 80 -9.77 -33.22 7.94
N GLY A 81 -8.58 -32.68 8.19
CA GLY A 81 -7.32 -33.30 7.79
C GLY A 81 -6.95 -33.10 6.30
N HIS A 82 -7.70 -32.28 5.55
CA HIS A 82 -7.44 -32.00 4.15
C HIS A 82 -6.27 -31.03 3.98
N LYS A 83 -5.23 -31.43 3.24
CA LYS A 83 -3.96 -30.72 3.21
C LYS A 83 -3.74 -29.89 1.95
N LEU A 84 -4.42 -30.18 0.84
CA LEU A 84 -4.16 -29.56 -0.46
C LEU A 84 -5.25 -28.56 -0.84
N TRP A 85 -4.82 -27.38 -1.25
CA TRP A 85 -5.67 -26.23 -1.56
C TRP A 85 -5.24 -25.57 -2.84
N VAL A 86 -6.18 -25.12 -3.67
CA VAL A 86 -5.93 -24.39 -4.90
C VAL A 86 -6.29 -22.93 -4.70
N ASP A 87 -5.38 -22.04 -5.02
CA ASP A 87 -5.61 -20.61 -5.14
C ASP A 87 -6.58 -20.33 -6.32
N LEU A 88 -7.67 -19.63 -6.05
CA LEU A 88 -8.69 -19.34 -7.07
C LEU A 88 -8.34 -18.15 -7.98
N GLU A 89 -7.24 -17.48 -7.72
CA GLU A 89 -6.75 -16.36 -8.53
C GLU A 89 -5.73 -16.85 -9.58
N TYR A 90 -4.74 -17.64 -9.16
CA TYR A 90 -3.64 -18.09 -10.03
C TYR A 90 -3.64 -19.60 -10.30
N GLY A 91 -4.43 -20.39 -9.58
CA GLY A 91 -4.49 -21.83 -9.74
C GLY A 91 -3.32 -22.60 -9.09
N ASN A 92 -2.50 -21.94 -8.27
CA ASN A 92 -1.38 -22.59 -7.60
C ASN A 92 -1.85 -23.49 -6.45
N VAL A 93 -1.18 -24.62 -6.25
CA VAL A 93 -1.52 -25.56 -5.18
C VAL A 93 -0.70 -25.27 -3.93
N TYR A 94 -1.38 -25.07 -2.80
CA TYR A 94 -0.79 -24.93 -1.48
C TYR A 94 -0.98 -26.20 -0.65
N CYS A 95 0.09 -26.65 0.03
CA CYS A 95 0.02 -27.76 0.97
C CYS A 95 0.07 -27.28 2.42
N ALA A 96 -1.03 -27.42 3.15
CA ALA A 96 -1.10 -27.07 4.58
C ALA A 96 -0.19 -27.95 5.46
N GLY A 97 0.16 -29.16 5.00
CA GLY A 97 1.08 -30.05 5.70
C GLY A 97 2.55 -29.64 5.55
N CYS A 98 2.94 -29.13 4.38
CA CYS A 98 4.28 -28.58 4.12
C CYS A 98 4.38 -27.09 4.46
N GLN A 99 3.25 -26.41 4.61
CA GLN A 99 3.12 -24.95 4.83
C GLN A 99 3.73 -24.13 3.69
N ASP A 100 3.65 -24.65 2.45
CA ASP A 100 4.22 -24.00 1.26
C ASP A 100 3.42 -24.34 0.00
N TYR A 101 3.61 -23.55 -1.06
CA TYR A 101 3.12 -23.86 -2.39
C TYR A 101 3.89 -25.03 -2.97
N VAL A 102 3.19 -25.85 -3.74
CA VAL A 102 3.75 -27.07 -4.35
C VAL A 102 3.82 -26.87 -5.85
N TYR A 103 5.01 -27.02 -6.39
CA TYR A 103 5.29 -26.96 -7.82
C TYR A 103 5.42 -28.39 -8.36
N ASP A 104 4.62 -28.69 -9.38
CA ASP A 104 4.53 -30.04 -9.94
C ASP A 104 4.25 -29.94 -11.44
N ASN A 105 4.99 -30.71 -12.24
CA ASN A 105 4.94 -30.61 -13.69
C ASN A 105 3.58 -30.98 -14.30
N GLU A 106 2.83 -31.91 -13.70
CA GLU A 106 1.50 -32.27 -14.22
C GLU A 106 0.47 -31.17 -13.92
N LEU A 107 0.56 -30.54 -12.75
CA LEU A 107 -0.28 -29.37 -12.40
C LEU A 107 0.04 -28.18 -13.32
N LEU A 108 1.32 -27.97 -13.60
CA LEU A 108 1.76 -26.92 -14.52
C LEU A 108 1.23 -27.15 -15.92
N ALA A 109 1.37 -28.34 -16.46
CA ALA A 109 0.86 -28.70 -17.80
C ALA A 109 -0.65 -28.49 -17.93
N ILE A 110 -1.44 -28.83 -16.88
CA ILE A 110 -2.89 -28.59 -16.86
C ILE A 110 -3.18 -27.09 -16.85
N SER A 111 -2.45 -26.31 -16.04
CA SER A 111 -2.60 -24.85 -15.96
C SER A 111 -2.31 -24.18 -17.30
N GLU A 112 -1.19 -24.53 -17.94
CA GLU A 112 -0.79 -24.02 -19.25
C GLU A 112 -1.82 -24.36 -20.34
N GLN A 113 -2.33 -25.59 -20.35
CA GLN A 113 -3.37 -26.01 -21.28
C GLN A 113 -4.64 -25.14 -21.14
N HIS A 114 -5.10 -24.89 -19.91
CA HIS A 114 -6.27 -24.04 -19.66
C HIS A 114 -6.01 -22.58 -20.03
N GLN A 115 -4.81 -22.07 -19.79
CA GLN A 115 -4.42 -20.70 -20.18
C GLN A 115 -4.36 -20.54 -21.70
N LEU A 116 -3.78 -21.49 -22.42
CA LEU A 116 -3.76 -21.51 -23.89
C LEU A 116 -5.17 -21.54 -24.47
N GLN A 117 -6.05 -22.36 -23.91
CA GLN A 117 -7.46 -22.40 -24.32
C GLN A 117 -8.15 -21.07 -24.06
N ALA A 118 -7.91 -20.46 -22.88
CA ALA A 118 -8.45 -19.16 -22.53
C ALA A 118 -8.02 -18.05 -23.51
N HIS A 119 -6.75 -18.01 -23.85
CA HIS A 119 -6.22 -17.06 -24.84
C HIS A 119 -6.88 -17.22 -26.20
N LYS A 120 -7.05 -18.46 -26.67
CA LYS A 120 -7.71 -18.76 -27.93
C LYS A 120 -9.17 -18.32 -27.95
N GLU A 121 -9.94 -18.63 -26.91
CA GLU A 121 -11.37 -18.32 -26.86
C GLU A 121 -11.67 -16.84 -26.62
N LEU A 122 -10.76 -16.12 -25.94
CA LEU A 122 -10.87 -14.68 -25.71
C LEU A 122 -10.32 -13.83 -26.87
N GLY A 123 -9.80 -14.45 -27.93
CA GLY A 123 -9.26 -13.76 -29.09
C GLY A 123 -8.01 -12.94 -28.80
N LEU A 124 -7.27 -13.26 -27.73
CA LEU A 124 -6.08 -12.54 -27.30
C LEU A 124 -4.83 -12.82 -28.15
N GLY A 125 -5.02 -13.46 -29.33
CA GLY A 125 -3.96 -13.80 -30.27
C GLY A 125 -3.22 -15.09 -29.95
N THR A 126 -2.48 -15.60 -30.94
CA THR A 126 -1.78 -16.90 -30.88
C THR A 126 -0.44 -16.85 -30.12
N LYS A 127 -0.07 -15.75 -29.52
CA LYS A 127 1.26 -15.52 -28.95
C LYS A 127 1.35 -15.62 -27.42
N PHE A 128 0.65 -16.56 -26.83
CA PHE A 128 1.08 -17.01 -25.50
C PHE A 128 2.22 -18.01 -25.72
N ILE A 129 3.44 -17.52 -25.62
CA ILE A 129 4.63 -18.38 -25.55
C ILE A 129 4.93 -18.52 -24.07
N PRO A 130 4.79 -19.72 -23.48
CA PRO A 130 5.25 -19.94 -22.12
C PRO A 130 6.71 -19.50 -22.02
N TRP A 131 7.04 -18.65 -21.06
CA TRP A 131 8.42 -18.28 -20.84
C TRP A 131 9.19 -19.53 -20.37
N THR A 132 10.27 -19.83 -21.05
CA THR A 132 11.22 -20.86 -20.65
C THR A 132 12.56 -20.20 -20.38
N PRO A 133 13.20 -20.51 -19.23
CA PRO A 133 14.50 -19.91 -18.91
C PRO A 133 15.54 -20.30 -19.97
N SER A 134 16.39 -19.36 -20.34
CA SER A 134 17.55 -19.61 -21.18
C SER A 134 18.59 -20.47 -20.43
N GLN A 135 19.48 -21.11 -21.19
CA GLN A 135 20.55 -21.92 -20.57
C GLN A 135 21.39 -21.12 -19.57
N LYS A 136 21.67 -19.84 -19.86
CA LYS A 136 22.40 -18.95 -18.95
C LYS A 136 21.66 -18.70 -17.64
N GLU A 137 20.33 -18.56 -17.68
CA GLU A 137 19.51 -18.37 -16.47
C GLU A 137 19.44 -19.66 -15.64
N ILE A 138 19.44 -20.84 -16.30
CA ILE A 138 19.52 -22.14 -15.63
C ILE A 138 20.90 -22.28 -14.93
N GLU A 139 21.98 -21.93 -15.60
CA GLU A 139 23.33 -21.94 -15.03
C GLU A 139 23.44 -21.03 -13.79
N ILE A 140 22.87 -19.82 -13.84
CA ILE A 140 22.80 -18.90 -12.68
C ILE A 140 22.03 -19.55 -11.51
N LEU A 141 20.95 -20.29 -11.79
CA LEU A 141 20.17 -20.98 -10.76
C LEU A 141 20.96 -22.15 -10.15
N GLU A 142 21.73 -22.87 -10.97
CA GLU A 142 22.56 -24.01 -10.55
C GLU A 142 23.78 -23.54 -9.73
N GLU A 143 24.41 -22.44 -10.12
CA GLU A 143 25.52 -21.82 -9.38
C GLU A 143 25.07 -21.26 -8.02
N ASN A 144 23.83 -20.77 -7.92
CA ASN A 144 23.23 -20.21 -6.70
C ASN A 144 22.42 -21.28 -5.93
N THR A 145 23.02 -22.41 -5.63
CA THR A 145 22.35 -23.53 -4.92
C THR A 145 21.92 -23.21 -3.48
N ARG A 146 22.46 -22.15 -2.88
CA ARG A 146 22.05 -21.69 -1.55
C ARG A 146 20.89 -20.72 -1.64
N ARG A 147 19.67 -21.22 -1.67
CA ARG A 147 18.51 -20.41 -1.31
C ARG A 147 18.64 -20.05 0.17
N LEU A 148 19.00 -18.80 0.43
CA LEU A 148 18.95 -18.25 1.77
C LEU A 148 17.46 -18.18 2.16
N GLY A 149 17.00 -19.17 2.92
CA GLY A 149 15.74 -19.06 3.61
C GLY A 149 15.79 -17.84 4.53
N PHE A 150 14.73 -17.03 4.55
CA PHE A 150 14.62 -15.95 5.52
C PHE A 150 14.62 -16.54 6.92
N SER A 151 15.75 -16.46 7.62
CA SER A 151 15.82 -16.82 9.03
C SER A 151 15.09 -15.76 9.86
N LYS A 152 14.67 -16.12 11.08
CA LYS A 152 14.08 -15.15 12.03
C LYS A 152 15.02 -13.97 12.32
N ASN A 153 16.31 -14.12 12.06
CA ASN A 153 17.36 -13.11 12.24
C ASN A 153 17.85 -12.53 10.91
N SER A 154 17.05 -12.62 9.84
CA SER A 154 17.42 -12.04 8.55
C SER A 154 17.55 -10.52 8.68
N THR A 155 18.70 -9.98 8.25
CA THR A 155 18.95 -8.54 8.17
C THR A 155 18.61 -7.96 6.80
N THR A 156 18.03 -8.75 5.89
CA THR A 156 17.63 -8.31 4.55
C THR A 156 16.62 -7.17 4.65
N GLY A 157 16.90 -6.06 3.99
CA GLY A 157 16.09 -4.83 4.09
C GLY A 157 16.41 -3.97 5.33
N LEU A 158 17.22 -4.49 6.26
CA LEU A 158 17.64 -3.77 7.45
C LEU A 158 19.05 -3.19 7.23
N ARG A 159 19.12 -1.98 6.68
CA ARG A 159 20.38 -1.29 6.41
C ARG A 159 20.39 0.10 7.02
N GLY A 160 21.46 0.48 7.69
CA GLY A 160 21.68 1.81 8.22
C GLY A 160 21.98 2.82 7.11
N LEU A 161 21.67 4.09 7.36
CA LEU A 161 22.05 5.23 6.53
C LEU A 161 23.11 6.06 7.24
N ILE A 162 24.11 6.51 6.48
CA ILE A 162 25.14 7.44 6.99
C ILE A 162 24.51 8.83 7.08
N ASN A 163 24.64 9.47 8.24
CA ASN A 163 24.28 10.87 8.41
C ASN A 163 25.33 11.74 7.70
N LEU A 164 24.90 12.53 6.73
CA LEU A 164 25.77 13.40 5.92
C LEU A 164 25.94 14.83 6.49
N GLY A 165 25.53 15.02 7.75
CA GLY A 165 25.43 16.31 8.42
C GLY A 165 23.99 16.80 8.44
N ASN A 166 23.37 16.79 9.62
CA ASN A 166 21.98 17.20 9.87
C ASN A 166 20.92 16.54 8.95
N THR A 167 21.21 15.39 8.31
CA THR A 167 20.31 14.70 7.36
C THR A 167 19.43 13.63 8.01
N CYS A 168 19.21 13.67 9.32
CA CYS A 168 18.34 12.72 10.01
C CYS A 168 16.88 12.76 9.49
N PHE A 169 16.37 13.95 9.11
CA PHE A 169 15.06 14.12 8.50
C PHE A 169 14.92 13.27 7.21
N MET A 170 15.92 13.33 6.33
CA MET A 170 15.99 12.53 5.11
C MET A 170 16.07 11.04 5.43
N SER A 171 16.98 10.66 6.35
CA SER A 171 17.21 9.25 6.69
C SER A 171 15.94 8.58 7.20
N CYS A 172 15.14 9.27 8.02
CA CYS A 172 13.87 8.76 8.52
C CYS A 172 12.84 8.55 7.40
N ILE A 173 12.70 9.51 6.50
CA ILE A 173 11.78 9.39 5.36
C ILE A 173 12.20 8.28 4.43
N VAL A 174 13.49 8.19 4.09
CA VAL A 174 14.03 7.13 3.23
C VAL A 174 13.77 5.75 3.84
N GLN A 175 14.00 5.57 5.14
CA GLN A 175 13.70 4.32 5.83
C GLN A 175 12.21 3.96 5.72
N VAL A 176 11.29 4.91 5.92
CA VAL A 176 9.85 4.67 5.82
C VAL A 176 9.45 4.30 4.39
N LEU A 177 9.93 5.03 3.38
CA LEU A 177 9.62 4.76 1.97
C LEU A 177 10.11 3.37 1.54
N ILE A 178 11.32 2.98 1.91
CA ILE A 178 11.90 1.68 1.58
C ILE A 178 11.10 0.53 2.22
N HIS A 179 10.52 0.75 3.39
CA HIS A 179 9.72 -0.26 4.08
C HIS A 179 8.22 -0.19 3.76
N THR A 180 7.81 0.70 2.85
CA THR A 180 6.43 0.72 2.32
C THR A 180 6.25 -0.46 1.34
N PRO A 181 5.41 -1.48 1.66
CA PRO A 181 5.43 -2.76 0.94
C PRO A 181 5.18 -2.63 -0.57
N LEU A 182 4.14 -1.90 -0.97
CA LEU A 182 3.79 -1.72 -2.38
C LEU A 182 4.85 -0.94 -3.17
N LEU A 183 5.49 0.03 -2.52
CA LEU A 183 6.57 0.80 -3.12
C LEU A 183 7.81 -0.08 -3.30
N ARG A 184 8.13 -0.89 -2.28
CA ARG A 184 9.19 -1.91 -2.33
C ARG A 184 8.97 -2.87 -3.50
N ASP A 185 7.79 -3.45 -3.61
CA ASP A 185 7.48 -4.44 -4.63
C ASP A 185 7.56 -3.84 -6.05
N TYR A 186 7.16 -2.57 -6.20
CA TYR A 186 7.31 -1.84 -7.46
C TYR A 186 8.78 -1.65 -7.85
N PHE A 187 9.62 -1.15 -6.94
CA PHE A 187 11.03 -0.86 -7.25
C PHE A 187 11.88 -2.11 -7.39
N LEU A 188 11.61 -3.17 -6.62
CA LEU A 188 12.31 -4.45 -6.76
C LEU A 188 11.86 -5.26 -7.98
N SER A 189 10.71 -4.93 -8.60
CA SER A 189 10.25 -5.59 -9.85
C SER A 189 10.92 -5.02 -11.11
N ASP A 190 11.83 -4.07 -10.99
CA ASP A 190 12.65 -3.48 -12.07
C ASP A 190 11.86 -2.99 -13.28
N ARG A 191 10.67 -2.39 -13.03
CA ARG A 191 9.76 -1.92 -14.09
C ARG A 191 10.18 -0.61 -14.73
N HIS A 192 11.18 0.07 -14.18
CA HIS A 192 11.60 1.37 -14.67
C HIS A 192 12.55 1.26 -15.86
N ILE A 193 12.10 1.65 -17.04
CA ILE A 193 12.94 1.82 -18.22
C ILE A 193 13.33 3.29 -18.30
N CYS A 194 14.58 3.62 -17.98
CA CYS A 194 15.06 5.00 -17.99
C CYS A 194 15.24 5.52 -19.41
N GLN A 195 14.72 6.73 -19.66
CA GLN A 195 14.92 7.47 -20.93
C GLN A 195 15.68 8.78 -20.71
N ALA A 196 16.18 9.03 -19.49
CA ALA A 196 16.99 10.20 -19.22
C ALA A 196 18.32 10.12 -19.97
N ALA A 197 18.85 11.28 -20.39
CA ALA A 197 20.13 11.38 -21.09
C ALA A 197 21.31 10.86 -20.25
N SER A 198 21.16 10.87 -18.91
CA SER A 198 22.07 10.20 -17.99
C SER A 198 21.31 9.62 -16.82
N GLU A 199 21.70 8.43 -16.33
CA GLU A 199 21.10 7.77 -15.16
C GLU A 199 21.18 8.63 -13.90
N ASN A 200 22.19 9.49 -13.81
CA ASN A 200 22.41 10.39 -12.68
C ASN A 200 21.38 11.54 -12.59
N GLN A 201 20.49 11.68 -13.58
CA GLN A 201 19.45 12.71 -13.59
C GLN A 201 18.04 12.16 -13.32
N CYS A 202 17.92 10.86 -13.12
CA CYS A 202 16.62 10.22 -12.89
C CYS A 202 16.47 9.79 -11.44
N ILE A 203 15.56 10.43 -10.70
CA ILE A 203 15.29 10.05 -9.31
C ILE A 203 14.72 8.65 -9.17
N VAL A 204 13.97 8.17 -10.17
CA VAL A 204 13.40 6.83 -10.16
C VAL A 204 14.51 5.78 -10.20
N CYS A 205 15.57 6.00 -11.03
CA CYS A 205 16.76 5.14 -11.05
C CYS A 205 17.50 5.16 -9.70
N GLU A 206 17.67 6.34 -9.10
CA GLU A 206 18.40 6.47 -7.84
C GLU A 206 17.64 5.79 -6.69
N ILE A 207 16.31 5.95 -6.63
CA ILE A 207 15.47 5.26 -5.63
C ILE A 207 15.42 3.76 -5.90
N SER A 208 15.32 3.31 -7.16
CA SER A 208 15.39 1.89 -7.51
C SER A 208 16.69 1.27 -7.01
N LYS A 209 17.82 1.93 -7.29
CA LYS A 209 19.13 1.50 -6.79
C LYS A 209 19.18 1.44 -5.27
N LEU A 210 18.55 2.39 -4.60
CA LEU A 210 18.50 2.45 -3.15
C LEU A 210 17.72 1.25 -2.58
N PHE A 211 16.59 0.86 -3.20
CA PHE A 211 15.87 -0.36 -2.85
C PHE A 211 16.74 -1.61 -3.06
N GLN A 212 17.42 -1.73 -4.21
CA GLN A 212 18.32 -2.86 -4.47
C GLN A 212 19.42 -2.95 -3.43
N GLU A 213 20.04 -1.82 -3.07
CA GLU A 213 21.08 -1.75 -2.04
C GLU A 213 20.58 -2.20 -0.66
N PHE A 214 19.38 -1.78 -0.25
CA PHE A 214 18.79 -2.17 1.02
C PHE A 214 18.45 -3.67 1.10
N PHE A 215 17.99 -4.23 -0.01
CA PHE A 215 17.60 -5.64 -0.08
C PHE A 215 18.69 -6.58 -0.60
N SER A 216 19.91 -6.07 -0.85
CA SER A 216 21.06 -6.86 -1.29
C SER A 216 21.63 -7.82 -0.21
N GLY A 217 21.21 -7.67 1.05
CA GLY A 217 21.78 -8.42 2.19
C GLY A 217 23.09 -7.85 2.74
N VAL A 218 23.61 -6.74 2.17
CA VAL A 218 24.81 -6.06 2.67
C VAL A 218 24.48 -5.27 3.93
N GLY A 219 25.15 -5.56 5.06
CA GLY A 219 24.90 -4.90 6.35
C GLY A 219 25.66 -3.58 6.57
N ILE A 220 26.55 -3.18 5.66
CA ILE A 220 27.33 -1.93 5.79
C ILE A 220 26.42 -0.72 5.57
N PRO A 221 26.46 0.31 6.42
CA PRO A 221 25.65 1.52 6.24
C PRO A 221 25.84 2.16 4.86
N PHE A 222 24.74 2.61 4.26
CA PHE A 222 24.71 3.23 2.93
C PHE A 222 24.76 4.75 3.00
N SER A 223 25.45 5.39 2.05
CA SER A 223 25.51 6.85 1.92
C SER A 223 24.55 7.34 0.84
N PRO A 224 23.43 8.00 1.18
CA PRO A 224 22.40 8.46 0.20
C PRO A 224 22.71 9.83 -0.39
N HIS A 225 24.00 10.16 -0.61
CA HIS A 225 24.44 11.49 -1.06
C HIS A 225 23.88 11.89 -2.44
N LYS A 226 23.70 10.95 -3.35
CA LYS A 226 23.13 11.23 -4.67
C LYS A 226 21.67 11.61 -4.59
N LEU A 227 20.90 10.88 -3.78
CA LEU A 227 19.50 11.22 -3.54
C LEU A 227 19.36 12.63 -2.95
N LEU A 228 20.17 12.95 -1.94
CA LEU A 228 20.19 14.27 -1.33
C LEU A 228 20.47 15.36 -2.36
N TYR A 229 21.51 15.18 -3.18
CA TYR A 229 21.86 16.14 -4.23
C TYR A 229 20.71 16.32 -5.23
N MET A 230 20.04 15.25 -5.65
CA MET A 230 18.92 15.32 -6.57
C MET A 230 17.73 16.08 -5.98
N ILE A 231 17.42 15.86 -4.71
CA ILE A 231 16.36 16.62 -4.03
C ILE A 231 16.74 18.09 -3.94
N TRP A 232 17.98 18.43 -3.59
CA TRP A 232 18.46 19.81 -3.51
C TRP A 232 18.38 20.57 -4.85
N THR A 233 18.61 19.89 -5.97
CA THR A 233 18.50 20.51 -7.29
C THR A 233 17.08 20.83 -7.70
N HIS A 234 16.07 20.20 -7.08
CA HIS A 234 14.66 20.40 -7.40
C HIS A 234 13.89 21.14 -6.30
N ALA A 235 14.29 20.97 -5.05
CA ALA A 235 13.71 21.62 -3.88
C ALA A 235 14.80 22.49 -3.20
N HIS A 236 15.12 23.64 -3.78
CA HIS A 236 16.21 24.52 -3.34
C HIS A 236 16.05 25.00 -1.91
N HIS A 237 14.83 25.10 -1.39
CA HIS A 237 14.55 25.46 0.01
C HIS A 237 15.04 24.40 1.01
N LEU A 238 15.21 23.15 0.58
CA LEU A 238 15.79 22.07 1.41
C LEU A 238 17.32 21.96 1.27
N ALA A 239 17.92 22.78 0.40
CA ALA A 239 19.35 22.74 0.18
C ALA A 239 20.09 23.48 1.29
N GLY A 240 21.12 22.84 1.85
CA GLY A 240 21.97 23.43 2.88
C GLY A 240 22.36 22.42 3.96
N TYR A 241 23.10 22.90 4.94
CA TYR A 241 23.58 22.09 6.07
C TYR A 241 22.71 22.25 7.32
N GLU A 242 21.61 22.99 7.21
CA GLU A 242 20.67 23.20 8.32
C GLU A 242 19.74 22.00 8.46
N GLN A 243 19.12 21.87 9.65
CA GLN A 243 18.08 20.88 9.86
C GLN A 243 16.82 21.28 9.10
N GLN A 244 16.24 20.36 8.38
CA GLN A 244 15.03 20.57 7.57
C GLN A 244 13.84 19.79 8.14
N ASP A 245 12.63 20.16 7.73
CA ASP A 245 11.43 19.41 8.10
C ASP A 245 11.32 18.10 7.30
N ALA A 246 11.14 17.00 8.05
CA ALA A 246 10.97 15.68 7.44
C ALA A 246 9.71 15.60 6.58
N HIS A 247 8.63 16.31 6.91
CA HIS A 247 7.43 16.37 6.11
C HIS A 247 7.66 17.08 4.78
N GLU A 248 8.35 18.22 4.77
CA GLU A 248 8.70 18.91 3.52
C GLU A 248 9.58 18.03 2.62
N PHE A 249 10.54 17.31 3.21
CA PHE A 249 11.35 16.35 2.45
C PHE A 249 10.52 15.20 1.87
N PHE A 250 9.54 14.68 2.62
CA PHE A 250 8.62 13.65 2.16
C PHE A 250 7.82 14.11 0.94
N ILE A 251 7.18 15.27 1.03
CA ILE A 251 6.39 15.85 -0.06
C ILE A 251 7.24 16.15 -1.28
N ALA A 252 8.43 16.76 -1.10
CA ALA A 252 9.36 17.02 -2.20
C ALA A 252 9.81 15.73 -2.91
N THR A 253 10.03 14.65 -2.15
CA THR A 253 10.41 13.35 -2.70
C THR A 253 9.27 12.73 -3.51
N LEU A 254 8.04 12.74 -3.00
CA LEU A 254 6.87 12.22 -3.72
C LEU A 254 6.58 13.04 -4.98
N ASP A 255 6.66 14.37 -4.92
CA ASP A 255 6.44 15.26 -6.07
C ASP A 255 7.48 15.01 -7.18
N LEU A 256 8.74 14.89 -6.80
CA LEU A 256 9.81 14.63 -7.75
C LEU A 256 9.67 13.24 -8.40
N LEU A 257 9.34 12.21 -7.59
CA LEU A 257 9.02 10.87 -8.10
C LEU A 257 7.83 10.89 -9.06
N HIS A 258 6.75 11.54 -8.67
CA HIS A 258 5.54 11.66 -9.46
C HIS A 258 5.83 12.31 -10.82
N ARG A 259 6.51 13.45 -10.84
CA ARG A 259 6.89 14.14 -12.07
C ARG A 259 7.74 13.27 -13.00
N HIS A 260 8.74 12.57 -12.47
CA HIS A 260 9.61 11.72 -13.30
C HIS A 260 8.91 10.44 -13.81
N LEU A 261 7.86 9.97 -13.13
CA LEU A 261 7.06 8.84 -13.57
C LEU A 261 6.03 9.22 -14.63
N ILE A 262 5.48 10.45 -14.59
CA ILE A 262 4.48 10.95 -15.55
C ILE A 262 5.11 11.36 -16.88
N TYR A 263 6.31 11.84 -16.88
CA TYR A 263 6.98 12.37 -18.09
C TYR A 263 6.97 11.41 -19.29
N LYS A 264 6.60 10.16 -19.08
CA LYS A 264 6.51 9.09 -20.09
C LYS A 264 5.12 8.87 -20.70
N THR A 265 4.07 9.36 -20.07
CA THR A 265 2.72 9.13 -20.56
C THR A 265 2.16 10.42 -21.09
N SER A 266 1.97 10.50 -22.42
CA SER A 266 1.24 11.61 -23.09
C SER A 266 -0.25 11.65 -22.66
N ILE A 267 -0.56 11.21 -21.46
CA ILE A 267 -1.91 11.10 -20.89
C ILE A 267 -2.16 12.36 -20.06
N GLN A 268 -3.34 12.93 -20.23
CA GLN A 268 -3.79 14.12 -19.51
C GLN A 268 -3.67 13.99 -17.99
N PRO A 269 -3.38 15.07 -17.23
CA PRO A 269 -3.11 15.05 -15.79
C PRO A 269 -4.24 14.52 -14.92
N SER A 270 -5.45 14.32 -15.46
CA SER A 270 -6.64 13.91 -14.70
C SER A 270 -6.70 12.41 -14.36
N SER A 271 -5.82 11.56 -14.90
CA SER A 271 -5.85 10.11 -14.67
C SER A 271 -4.45 9.49 -14.61
N CYS A 272 -3.56 10.04 -13.79
CA CYS A 272 -2.25 9.43 -13.57
C CYS A 272 -2.40 8.08 -12.84
N SER A 273 -1.73 7.05 -13.35
CA SER A 273 -1.65 5.71 -12.77
C SER A 273 -0.25 5.37 -12.27
N CYS A 274 0.58 6.38 -11.97
CA CYS A 274 1.90 6.13 -11.43
C CYS A 274 1.83 5.53 -10.01
N ILE A 275 2.93 4.93 -9.57
CA ILE A 275 2.95 4.25 -8.26
C ILE A 275 2.69 5.21 -7.09
N VAL A 276 3.11 6.49 -7.19
CA VAL A 276 2.86 7.52 -6.17
C VAL A 276 1.36 7.76 -6.04
N ASP A 277 0.66 8.01 -7.17
CA ASP A 277 -0.79 8.23 -7.16
C ASP A 277 -1.57 6.99 -6.73
N THR A 278 -1.10 5.82 -7.11
CA THR A 278 -1.75 4.56 -6.74
C THR A 278 -1.71 4.32 -5.23
N ILE A 279 -0.60 4.69 -4.57
CA ILE A 279 -0.37 4.36 -3.15
C ILE A 279 -0.78 5.52 -2.24
N PHE A 280 -0.36 6.75 -2.55
CA PHE A 280 -0.43 7.87 -1.60
C PHE A 280 -1.56 8.86 -1.90
N THR A 281 -2.14 8.87 -3.12
CA THR A 281 -3.13 9.87 -3.46
C THR A 281 -4.51 9.52 -2.95
N GLY A 282 -4.99 10.34 -2.02
CA GLY A 282 -6.38 10.44 -1.61
C GLY A 282 -7.09 11.62 -2.28
N LYS A 283 -8.39 11.78 -2.01
CA LYS A 283 -9.19 12.93 -2.44
C LYS A 283 -9.91 13.53 -1.24
N LEU A 284 -9.72 14.81 -1.05
CA LEU A 284 -10.37 15.63 -0.02
C LEU A 284 -11.54 16.36 -0.64
N GLN A 285 -12.71 16.26 -0.04
CA GLN A 285 -13.90 17.02 -0.39
C GLN A 285 -13.98 18.24 0.53
N SER A 286 -14.10 19.42 -0.05
CA SER A 286 -14.32 20.68 0.63
C SER A 286 -15.69 21.21 0.28
N ASP A 287 -16.60 21.21 1.25
CA ASP A 287 -17.95 21.73 1.11
C ASP A 287 -18.05 23.11 1.77
N VAL A 288 -18.53 24.09 1.01
CA VAL A 288 -18.83 25.43 1.49
C VAL A 288 -20.34 25.63 1.44
N VAL A 289 -20.94 25.76 2.60
CA VAL A 289 -22.40 25.93 2.78
C VAL A 289 -22.75 27.37 3.08
N CYS A 290 -23.54 28.00 2.25
CA CYS A 290 -24.06 29.34 2.48
C CYS A 290 -25.06 29.35 3.63
N GLN A 291 -24.88 30.19 4.62
CA GLN A 291 -25.75 30.25 5.80
C GLN A 291 -27.14 30.83 5.50
N VAL A 292 -27.31 31.54 4.38
CA VAL A 292 -28.57 32.19 4.00
C VAL A 292 -29.47 31.25 3.16
N CYS A 293 -28.93 30.66 2.08
CA CYS A 293 -29.71 29.84 1.16
C CYS A 293 -29.46 28.33 1.29
N GLN A 294 -28.54 27.93 2.17
CA GLN A 294 -28.11 26.55 2.34
C GLN A 294 -27.54 25.90 1.07
N GLY A 295 -27.26 26.70 0.05
CA GLY A 295 -26.56 26.21 -1.16
C GLY A 295 -25.17 25.73 -0.85
N VAL A 296 -24.80 24.57 -1.40
CA VAL A 296 -23.50 23.93 -1.18
C VAL A 296 -22.63 24.06 -2.43
N SER A 297 -21.40 24.51 -2.24
CA SER A 297 -20.34 24.49 -3.27
C SER A 297 -19.28 23.46 -2.86
N THR A 298 -19.11 22.43 -3.68
CA THR A 298 -18.16 21.34 -3.42
C THR A 298 -16.95 21.44 -4.33
N THR A 299 -15.75 21.35 -3.76
CA THR A 299 -14.50 21.15 -4.48
C THR A 299 -13.84 19.86 -4.02
N ILE A 300 -13.11 19.20 -4.95
CA ILE A 300 -12.42 17.95 -4.66
C ILE A 300 -10.95 18.13 -5.03
N ASP A 301 -10.08 18.03 -4.03
CA ASP A 301 -8.66 18.23 -4.18
C ASP A 301 -7.89 16.93 -3.88
N PRO A 302 -6.87 16.56 -4.69
CA PRO A 302 -5.99 15.45 -4.37
C PRO A 302 -5.06 15.81 -3.21
N PHE A 303 -4.69 14.82 -2.40
CA PHE A 303 -3.72 15.00 -1.32
C PHE A 303 -2.81 13.77 -1.19
N TRP A 304 -1.60 13.95 -0.67
CA TRP A 304 -0.66 12.90 -0.31
C TRP A 304 -0.50 12.74 1.20
N ASP A 305 -0.86 13.78 1.96
CA ASP A 305 -0.85 13.79 3.42
C ASP A 305 -2.05 14.52 3.99
N ILE A 306 -2.34 14.25 5.25
CA ILE A 306 -3.33 14.96 6.03
C ILE A 306 -2.61 15.71 7.14
N SER A 307 -2.47 17.02 6.96
CA SER A 307 -1.82 17.90 7.92
C SER A 307 -2.80 18.34 9.01
N LEU A 308 -2.56 17.90 10.23
CA LEU A 308 -3.44 18.09 11.40
C LEU A 308 -2.90 19.17 12.34
N ASP A 309 -3.74 20.14 12.64
CA ASP A 309 -3.44 21.20 13.62
C ASP A 309 -3.55 20.65 15.04
N LEU A 310 -2.61 21.07 15.90
CA LEU A 310 -2.58 20.70 17.30
C LEU A 310 -3.00 21.90 18.16
N PRO A 311 -3.85 21.70 19.17
CA PRO A 311 -4.20 22.79 20.10
C PRO A 311 -2.97 23.23 20.90
N ALA A 312 -2.79 24.55 21.04
CA ALA A 312 -1.66 25.14 21.74
C ALA A 312 -1.70 24.90 23.26
N ILE A 313 -2.87 24.63 23.82
CA ILE A 313 -3.10 24.37 25.25
C ILE A 313 -3.77 23.01 25.36
N ALA A 314 -3.22 22.14 26.21
CA ALA A 314 -3.85 20.87 26.55
C ALA A 314 -5.08 21.14 27.45
N GLU A 315 -6.22 21.43 26.85
CA GLU A 315 -7.52 21.48 27.57
C GLU A 315 -8.00 20.08 27.96
N ALA A 316 -7.38 19.02 27.43
CA ALA A 316 -7.68 17.66 27.79
C ALA A 316 -6.44 16.93 28.29
N ALA A 317 -6.60 16.07 29.28
CA ALA A 317 -5.53 15.26 29.87
C ALA A 317 -4.82 14.32 28.87
N SER A 318 -5.41 14.05 27.69
CA SER A 318 -4.79 13.29 26.60
C SER A 318 -5.45 13.63 25.27
N LEU A 319 -4.67 14.10 24.29
CA LEU A 319 -5.11 14.27 22.91
C LEU A 319 -4.88 12.99 22.13
N SER A 320 -5.83 12.58 21.29
CA SER A 320 -5.67 11.43 20.39
C SER A 320 -5.60 11.84 18.91
N LEU A 321 -5.11 10.95 18.05
CA LEU A 321 -5.12 11.15 16.60
C LEU A 321 -6.55 11.30 16.06
N GLU A 322 -7.48 10.52 16.61
CA GLU A 322 -8.91 10.61 16.28
C GLU A 322 -9.50 11.98 16.64
N ASP A 323 -9.08 12.58 17.75
CA ASP A 323 -9.53 13.92 18.11
C ASP A 323 -9.01 14.98 17.14
N CYS A 324 -7.77 14.84 16.68
CA CYS A 324 -7.22 15.70 15.63
C CYS A 324 -7.98 15.55 14.31
N LEU A 325 -8.32 14.32 13.91
CA LEU A 325 -9.10 14.04 12.70
C LEU A 325 -10.54 14.56 12.81
N LYS A 326 -11.18 14.41 13.98
CA LYS A 326 -12.51 14.99 14.24
C LYS A 326 -12.47 16.51 14.06
N ARG A 327 -11.47 17.19 14.64
CA ARG A 327 -11.29 18.64 14.46
C ARG A 327 -11.08 19.02 13.00
N PHE A 328 -10.25 18.29 12.27
CA PHE A 328 -9.98 18.52 10.86
C PHE A 328 -11.23 18.39 9.99
N THR A 329 -12.14 17.49 10.34
CA THR A 329 -13.38 17.25 9.59
C THR A 329 -14.62 17.96 10.15
N GLN A 330 -14.47 18.75 11.24
CA GLN A 330 -15.60 19.55 11.76
C GLN A 330 -15.93 20.71 10.84
N PRO A 331 -17.21 21.08 10.74
CA PRO A 331 -17.61 22.33 10.09
C PRO A 331 -17.00 23.54 10.78
N GLU A 332 -16.36 24.41 10.01
CA GLU A 332 -15.78 25.67 10.47
C GLU A 332 -16.59 26.85 9.95
N HIS A 333 -17.03 27.73 10.83
CA HIS A 333 -17.69 28.97 10.44
C HIS A 333 -16.66 30.02 10.03
N LEU A 334 -16.71 30.48 8.78
CA LEU A 334 -15.70 31.37 8.19
C LEU A 334 -15.77 32.82 8.73
N GLY A 335 -16.82 33.15 9.50
CA GLY A 335 -16.99 34.45 10.12
C GLY A 335 -17.34 35.58 9.17
N SER A 336 -17.72 36.74 9.74
CA SER A 336 -18.20 37.91 8.99
C SER A 336 -17.11 38.61 8.16
N MET A 337 -15.84 38.43 8.51
CA MET A 337 -14.71 39.02 7.78
C MET A 337 -14.29 38.21 6.55
N SER A 338 -14.70 36.95 6.44
CA SER A 338 -14.32 36.01 5.38
C SER A 338 -15.55 35.55 4.58
N LYS A 339 -16.43 36.47 4.20
CA LYS A 339 -17.62 36.17 3.41
C LYS A 339 -17.26 35.69 2.01
N ILE A 340 -17.88 34.59 1.59
CA ILE A 340 -17.70 34.00 0.26
C ILE A 340 -18.90 34.36 -0.65
N ARG A 341 -18.63 34.66 -1.92
CA ARG A 341 -19.69 34.91 -2.90
C ARG A 341 -20.47 33.63 -3.14
N CYS A 342 -21.73 33.62 -2.76
CA CYS A 342 -22.64 32.52 -3.04
C CYS A 342 -23.23 32.65 -4.44
N SER A 343 -23.10 31.60 -5.26
CA SER A 343 -23.63 31.59 -6.62
C SER A 343 -25.16 31.65 -6.69
N HIS A 344 -25.89 31.19 -5.66
CA HIS A 344 -27.33 31.25 -5.56
C HIS A 344 -27.87 32.62 -5.09
N CYS A 345 -27.19 33.21 -4.11
CA CYS A 345 -27.56 34.51 -3.57
C CYS A 345 -27.01 35.68 -4.38
N ASP A 346 -26.05 35.43 -5.25
CA ASP A 346 -25.22 36.38 -6.00
C ASP A 346 -24.63 37.51 -5.14
N ARG A 347 -24.35 37.22 -3.87
CA ARG A 347 -23.82 38.14 -2.87
C ARG A 347 -22.81 37.43 -2.00
N HIS A 348 -21.91 38.20 -1.35
CA HIS A 348 -21.03 37.69 -0.33
C HIS A 348 -21.82 37.38 0.94
N GLN A 349 -21.78 36.11 1.35
CA GLN A 349 -22.55 35.61 2.49
C GLN A 349 -21.58 34.90 3.48
N GLU A 350 -22.02 34.87 4.73
CA GLU A 350 -21.38 34.01 5.73
C GLU A 350 -21.58 32.56 5.34
N SER A 351 -20.54 31.77 5.49
CA SER A 351 -20.51 30.37 5.04
C SER A 351 -19.82 29.50 6.08
N THR A 352 -20.19 28.23 6.08
CA THR A 352 -19.50 27.19 6.84
C THR A 352 -18.71 26.32 5.87
N LYS A 353 -17.44 26.11 6.16
CA LYS A 353 -16.57 25.21 5.39
C LYS A 353 -16.39 23.90 6.16
N GLN A 354 -16.47 22.79 5.44
CA GLN A 354 -16.20 21.47 5.99
C GLN A 354 -15.31 20.67 5.06
N LEU A 355 -14.33 19.97 5.63
CA LEU A 355 -13.42 19.06 4.92
C LEU A 355 -13.80 17.63 5.28
N THR A 356 -13.92 16.76 4.27
CA THR A 356 -14.15 15.31 4.46
C THR A 356 -13.35 14.53 3.43
N MET A 357 -13.08 13.26 3.68
CA MET A 357 -12.33 12.43 2.75
C MET A 357 -13.28 11.78 1.75
N GLN A 358 -13.15 12.08 0.45
CA GLN A 358 -13.92 11.43 -0.60
C GLN A 358 -13.32 10.08 -0.99
N LYS A 359 -11.98 10.01 -1.06
CA LYS A 359 -11.24 8.80 -1.36
C LYS A 359 -10.05 8.67 -0.41
N LEU A 360 -9.96 7.55 0.25
CA LEU A 360 -8.80 7.22 1.08
C LEU A 360 -7.64 6.69 0.21
N PRO A 361 -6.37 7.08 0.49
CA PRO A 361 -5.20 6.50 -0.14
C PRO A 361 -4.94 5.08 0.37
N VAL A 362 -4.13 4.30 -0.32
CA VAL A 362 -3.71 2.97 0.17
C VAL A 362 -2.79 3.10 1.39
N VAL A 363 -1.89 4.09 1.37
CA VAL A 363 -1.04 4.46 2.49
C VAL A 363 -1.42 5.87 2.93
N ALA A 364 -1.99 6.01 4.12
CA ALA A 364 -2.35 7.30 4.71
C ALA A 364 -1.18 7.87 5.50
N SER A 365 -0.79 9.11 5.19
CA SER A 365 0.22 9.88 5.91
C SER A 365 -0.46 10.97 6.74
N PHE A 366 -0.21 10.99 8.04
CA PHE A 366 -0.70 12.02 8.96
C PHE A 366 0.46 12.88 9.44
N HIS A 367 0.42 14.17 9.12
CA HIS A 367 1.39 15.15 9.57
C HIS A 367 0.82 15.94 10.76
N LEU A 368 1.44 15.82 11.91
CA LEU A 368 1.10 16.61 13.09
C LEU A 368 1.87 17.93 13.04
N LYS A 369 1.19 19.05 12.81
CA LYS A 369 1.81 20.39 12.72
C LYS A 369 2.33 20.84 14.08
N ARG A 370 3.54 20.41 14.41
CA ARG A 370 4.19 20.72 15.69
C ARG A 370 5.04 21.97 15.67
N PHE A 371 5.40 22.45 14.49
CA PHE A 371 6.22 23.65 14.31
C PHE A 371 5.31 24.83 13.96
N GLU A 372 5.12 25.73 14.91
CA GLU A 372 4.34 26.95 14.73
C GLU A 372 5.28 28.09 14.36
N HIS A 373 5.15 28.58 13.13
CA HIS A 373 5.84 29.76 12.62
C HIS A 373 4.87 30.93 12.54
N SER A 374 4.71 31.67 13.62
CA SER A 374 4.01 32.96 13.56
C SER A 374 5.04 34.08 13.53
N SER A 375 4.64 35.27 13.01
CA SER A 375 5.52 36.43 12.92
C SER A 375 6.11 36.92 14.29
N ARG A 376 5.64 36.37 15.42
CA ARG A 376 6.04 36.72 16.78
C ARG A 376 6.53 35.56 17.63
N LEU A 377 6.29 34.32 17.24
CA LEU A 377 6.60 33.13 18.04
C LEU A 377 7.02 31.96 17.14
N HIS A 378 8.25 31.52 17.32
CA HIS A 378 8.72 30.24 16.83
C HIS A 378 8.66 29.23 17.96
N LYS A 379 7.66 28.34 17.96
CA LYS A 379 7.45 27.39 19.05
C LYS A 379 7.21 26.01 18.54
N LYS A 380 7.84 25.03 19.19
CA LYS A 380 7.49 23.62 19.00
C LYS A 380 6.36 23.24 19.96
N ILE A 381 5.28 22.68 19.41
CA ILE A 381 4.16 22.12 20.18
C ILE A 381 4.56 20.73 20.68
N THR A 382 4.67 20.58 21.99
CA THR A 382 5.11 19.33 22.65
C THR A 382 3.95 18.49 23.17
N THR A 383 2.71 18.90 22.93
CA THR A 383 1.51 18.18 23.35
C THR A 383 1.59 16.72 22.90
N ARG A 384 1.41 15.80 23.85
CA ARG A 384 1.40 14.37 23.55
C ARG A 384 0.13 14.01 22.79
N VAL A 385 0.28 13.33 21.68
CA VAL A 385 -0.82 12.78 20.87
C VAL A 385 -0.74 11.26 20.98
N ASN A 386 -1.79 10.64 21.49
CA ASN A 386 -1.94 9.19 21.49
C ASN A 386 -2.50 8.74 20.15
N PHE A 387 -2.02 7.63 19.63
CA PHE A 387 -2.50 7.05 18.39
C PHE A 387 -2.64 5.54 18.55
N PRO A 388 -3.71 4.92 17.97
CA PRO A 388 -3.93 3.49 18.05
C PRO A 388 -3.06 2.73 17.05
N GLU A 389 -2.91 1.42 17.24
CA GLU A 389 -2.30 0.54 16.25
C GLU A 389 -3.19 0.36 15.01
N ILE A 390 -4.50 0.37 15.20
CA ILE A 390 -5.51 0.26 14.12
C ILE A 390 -6.46 1.44 14.26
N ILE A 391 -6.60 2.21 13.18
CA ILE A 391 -7.52 3.34 13.11
C ILE A 391 -8.62 3.06 12.08
N ASP A 392 -9.88 3.38 12.43
CA ASP A 392 -11.01 3.33 11.52
C ASP A 392 -11.28 4.73 10.94
N MET A 393 -11.15 4.86 9.62
CA MET A 393 -11.34 6.13 8.92
C MET A 393 -12.79 6.36 8.47
N THR A 394 -13.69 5.41 8.66
CA THR A 394 -15.12 5.51 8.27
C THR A 394 -15.80 6.79 8.78
N PRO A 395 -15.58 7.28 10.03
CA PRO A 395 -16.23 8.50 10.53
C PRO A 395 -15.84 9.79 9.79
N PHE A 396 -14.74 9.76 9.02
CA PHE A 396 -14.13 10.94 8.38
C PHE A 396 -14.38 10.99 6.87
N ILE A 397 -15.10 9.98 6.32
CA ILE A 397 -15.41 9.89 4.88
C ILE A 397 -16.66 10.69 4.55
N SER A 398 -16.66 11.33 3.37
CA SER A 398 -17.86 12.02 2.84
C SER A 398 -18.99 11.02 2.57
N GLY A 399 -20.20 11.35 2.99
CA GLY A 399 -21.40 10.51 2.75
C GLY A 399 -21.82 9.62 3.93
N THR A 400 -20.97 9.28 4.87
CA THR A 400 -21.35 8.45 6.04
C THR A 400 -22.20 9.18 7.08
N ARG A 401 -22.21 10.52 7.04
CA ARG A 401 -22.93 11.35 8.05
C ARG A 401 -24.43 11.51 7.81
N ASN A 402 -24.92 11.20 6.61
CA ASN A 402 -26.35 11.38 6.24
C ASN A 402 -27.15 10.07 6.23
N ILE A 403 -26.56 8.95 6.64
CA ILE A 403 -27.28 7.67 6.72
C ILE A 403 -27.90 7.59 8.11
N PRO A 404 -29.25 7.53 8.22
CA PRO A 404 -29.93 7.28 9.48
C PRO A 404 -29.42 5.96 10.10
N GLU A 405 -29.34 5.90 11.43
CA GLU A 405 -28.87 4.69 12.14
C GLU A 405 -29.65 3.41 11.77
N THR A 406 -30.86 3.56 11.26
CA THR A 406 -31.72 2.47 10.80
C THR A 406 -31.29 1.80 9.49
N ASP A 407 -30.45 2.47 8.68
CA ASP A 407 -30.04 1.98 7.35
C ASP A 407 -28.59 1.47 7.30
N LYS A 408 -27.87 1.50 8.42
CA LYS A 408 -26.48 1.01 8.52
C LYS A 408 -26.33 -0.47 8.19
N ASP A 409 -27.39 -1.26 8.36
CA ASP A 409 -27.35 -2.72 8.10
C ASP A 409 -27.52 -3.09 6.62
N LEU A 410 -27.88 -2.15 5.74
CA LEU A 410 -28.10 -2.42 4.31
C LEU A 410 -26.83 -2.26 3.45
N PHE A 411 -25.78 -1.63 3.97
CA PHE A 411 -24.50 -1.45 3.27
C PHE A 411 -23.46 -2.48 3.71
N LEU A 412 -23.78 -3.78 3.57
CA LEU A 412 -22.91 -4.91 3.93
C LEU A 412 -21.68 -5.13 3.01
N THR A 413 -21.33 -4.14 2.18
CA THR A 413 -20.11 -4.19 1.34
C THR A 413 -19.28 -2.92 1.45
N GLU A 414 -19.14 -2.36 2.67
CA GLU A 414 -18.23 -1.24 2.84
C GLU A 414 -16.79 -1.69 2.68
N PRO A 415 -15.96 -0.95 1.91
CA PRO A 415 -14.53 -1.21 1.88
C PRO A 415 -13.98 -1.11 3.30
N ASP A 416 -13.06 -2.00 3.66
CA ASP A 416 -12.41 -1.98 4.97
C ASP A 416 -11.58 -0.69 5.09
N ASN A 417 -12.16 0.35 5.73
CA ASN A 417 -11.55 1.66 5.93
C ASN A 417 -10.60 1.69 7.13
N LYS A 418 -10.17 0.53 7.60
CA LYS A 418 -9.24 0.38 8.72
C LYS A 418 -7.80 0.39 8.25
N TYR A 419 -7.00 1.21 8.89
CA TYR A 419 -5.57 1.30 8.67
C TYR A 419 -4.79 0.73 9.84
N VAL A 420 -3.72 0.03 9.52
CA VAL A 420 -2.76 -0.48 10.51
C VAL A 420 -1.52 0.39 10.48
N LEU A 421 -1.10 0.85 11.65
CA LEU A 421 0.12 1.62 11.81
C LEU A 421 1.35 0.80 11.43
N PHE A 422 2.17 1.31 10.50
CA PHE A 422 3.41 0.66 10.12
C PHE A 422 4.67 1.52 10.33
N ALA A 423 4.53 2.84 10.40
CA ALA A 423 5.67 3.74 10.61
C ALA A 423 5.31 4.96 11.42
N VAL A 424 6.24 5.41 12.27
CA VAL A 424 6.17 6.67 13.02
C VAL A 424 7.50 7.39 12.89
N ILE A 425 7.45 8.67 12.52
CA ILE A 425 8.61 9.57 12.55
C ILE A 425 8.46 10.49 13.72
N ASN A 426 9.44 10.51 14.58
CA ASN A 426 9.48 11.31 15.78
C ASN A 426 10.63 12.33 15.75
N HIS A 427 10.39 13.54 16.27
CA HIS A 427 11.39 14.57 16.39
C HIS A 427 11.65 14.89 17.88
N ILE A 428 12.90 14.81 18.29
CA ILE A 428 13.36 15.14 19.65
C ILE A 428 14.21 16.42 19.56
N GLY A 429 14.00 17.36 20.46
CA GLY A 429 14.74 18.62 20.51
C GLY A 429 13.86 19.85 20.27
N THR A 430 14.48 20.97 19.92
CA THR A 430 13.84 22.26 19.64
C THR A 430 13.59 22.46 18.14
N LEU A 431 13.14 23.65 17.73
CA LEU A 431 13.02 24.02 16.31
C LEU A 431 14.38 24.08 15.61
N ASP A 432 15.36 24.69 16.27
CA ASP A 432 16.67 25.00 15.68
C ASP A 432 17.68 23.85 15.84
N ALA A 433 17.44 22.94 16.79
CA ALA A 433 18.34 21.83 17.08
C ALA A 433 17.56 20.60 17.56
N GLY A 434 17.58 19.56 16.77
CA GLY A 434 16.86 18.34 17.08
C GLY A 434 17.38 17.12 16.35
N HIS A 435 16.69 16.02 16.55
CA HIS A 435 17.01 14.76 15.90
C HIS A 435 15.73 14.03 15.53
N TYR A 436 15.64 13.57 14.27
CA TYR A 436 14.58 12.71 13.79
C TYR A 436 14.95 11.26 13.99
N THR A 437 13.99 10.47 14.44
CA THR A 437 14.05 9.01 14.52
C THR A 437 12.82 8.39 13.86
N SER A 438 12.98 7.24 13.22
CA SER A 438 11.87 6.48 12.63
C SER A 438 11.69 5.15 13.34
N TYR A 439 10.43 4.77 13.56
CA TYR A 439 10.01 3.49 14.08
C TYR A 439 9.19 2.81 12.99
N ILE A 440 9.60 1.62 12.57
CA ILE A 440 8.98 0.95 11.42
C ILE A 440 8.63 -0.49 11.80
N ARG A 441 7.42 -0.91 11.43
CA ARG A 441 6.99 -2.28 11.61
C ARG A 441 7.61 -3.14 10.50
N TYR A 442 8.46 -4.06 10.89
CA TYR A 442 9.07 -5.02 9.99
C TYR A 442 8.53 -6.43 10.29
N GLY A 443 7.74 -6.99 9.37
CA GLY A 443 7.03 -8.23 9.61
C GLY A 443 5.98 -8.12 10.72
N LEU A 444 6.04 -8.99 11.72
CA LEU A 444 5.12 -9.00 12.87
C LEU A 444 5.61 -8.13 14.05
N PHE A 445 6.78 -7.52 13.95
CA PHE A 445 7.41 -6.78 15.06
C PHE A 445 7.71 -5.33 14.64
N MET A 446 7.50 -4.37 15.57
CA MET A 446 8.08 -3.04 15.44
C MET A 446 9.57 -3.10 15.73
N GLN A 447 10.40 -2.63 14.82
CA GLN A 447 11.83 -2.45 15.06
C GLN A 447 12.17 -0.97 15.20
N PHE A 448 12.98 -0.67 16.22
CA PHE A 448 13.54 0.66 16.47
C PHE A 448 14.81 0.85 15.63
N ARG A 449 14.91 1.95 14.91
CA ARG A 449 16.15 2.37 14.23
C ARG A 449 16.34 3.88 14.28
#